data_c578508bebf1f11dc18bb2c7774ca09d
#
_entry.id   c578508bebf1f11dc18bb2c7774ca09d
#
_cell.length_a   1.000
_cell.length_b   1.000
_cell.length_c   1.000
_cell.angle_alpha   90.00
_cell.angle_beta   90.00
_cell.angle_gamma   90.00
#
_symmetry.space_group_name_H-M   'P 1'
#
loop_
_entity.id
_entity.type
_entity.pdbx_description
1 polymer ?
#
loop_
_entity_poly.entity_id
_entity_poly.type
_entity_poly.pdbx_seq_one_letter_code
_entity_poly.pdbx_strand_id
1 'polypeptide(L)'
;KHRQAVASVISYLGIALVVAMVFVEVTDILEIPVSSLVAPAAVLGAALGFGAQRVVQDLLSGFFIITEKQYGFGDLVQLTLGSSNDAMGTVEDVTLRVTKLRTSEGEMYTIPNGQIMKSLNLSKDWARAVIDIPVPATADLAKVDEVLGGVCAAALEDPGLNELLLDTPKLMGIESIELDTVNLRMVARTLPGKQFEVGRKLRLLVVAALARAGIATAADEAPLLGVAPGTVK
;
A
#
# COMPACT_ATOMS: atom_id res chain seq x y z
N LYS A 1 8.46 24.83 22.25
CA LYS A 1 9.81 24.78 21.62
C LYS A 1 9.71 24.65 20.08
N HIS A 2 8.87 23.79 19.52
CA HIS A 2 8.77 23.56 18.06
C HIS A 2 8.27 24.79 17.28
N ARG A 3 7.23 25.47 17.79
CA ARG A 3 6.67 26.70 17.18
C ARG A 3 7.67 27.87 17.16
N GLN A 4 8.52 27.98 18.18
CA GLN A 4 9.56 29.00 18.24
C GLN A 4 10.67 28.77 17.21
N ALA A 5 11.10 27.50 17.03
CA ALA A 5 12.09 27.13 16.02
C ALA A 5 11.60 27.44 14.59
N VAL A 6 10.34 27.11 14.28
CA VAL A 6 9.73 27.42 12.96
C VAL A 6 9.64 28.95 12.75
N ALA A 7 9.17 29.70 13.76
CA ALA A 7 9.09 31.15 13.68
C ALA A 7 10.47 31.78 13.45
N SER A 8 11.52 31.29 14.12
CA SER A 8 12.89 31.78 13.92
C SER A 8 13.39 31.51 12.50
N VAL A 9 13.13 30.34 11.93
CA VAL A 9 13.54 30.06 10.54
C VAL A 9 12.85 30.97 9.55
N ILE A 10 11.54 31.20 9.69
CA ILE A 10 10.78 32.10 8.84
C ILE A 10 11.33 33.56 8.97
N SER A 11 11.62 33.99 10.20
CA SER A 11 12.18 35.30 10.44
C SER A 11 13.57 35.48 9.79
N TYR A 12 14.45 34.47 9.89
CA TYR A 12 15.77 34.53 9.24
C TYR A 12 15.68 34.58 7.72
N LEU A 13 14.75 33.82 7.12
CA LEU A 13 14.49 33.86 5.68
C LEU A 13 13.98 35.24 5.25
N GLY A 14 13.05 35.83 6.03
CA GLY A 14 12.55 37.19 5.78
C GLY A 14 13.65 38.25 5.89
N ILE A 15 14.49 38.15 6.93
CA ILE A 15 15.63 39.06 7.12
C ILE A 15 16.62 38.94 5.97
N ALA A 16 16.95 37.71 5.55
CA ALA A 16 17.86 37.46 4.42
C ALA A 16 17.34 38.09 3.12
N LEU A 17 16.04 37.99 2.85
CA LEU A 17 15.40 38.61 1.69
C LEU A 17 15.49 40.13 1.75
N VAL A 18 15.16 40.74 2.89
CA VAL A 18 15.25 42.20 3.06
C VAL A 18 16.69 42.68 2.91
N VAL A 19 17.65 41.97 3.49
CA VAL A 19 19.08 42.32 3.36
C VAL A 19 19.52 42.23 1.89
N ALA A 20 19.08 41.22 1.15
CA ALA A 20 19.37 41.10 -0.28
C ALA A 20 18.77 42.27 -1.09
N MET A 21 17.54 42.67 -0.81
CA MET A 21 16.92 43.84 -1.46
C MET A 21 17.66 45.15 -1.14
N VAL A 22 17.96 45.38 0.13
CA VAL A 22 18.73 46.58 0.55
C VAL A 22 20.12 46.59 -0.09
N PHE A 23 20.75 45.41 -0.21
CA PHE A 23 22.06 45.31 -0.87
C PHE A 23 21.98 45.72 -2.35
N VAL A 24 20.96 45.34 -3.08
CA VAL A 24 20.75 45.76 -4.48
C VAL A 24 20.54 47.28 -4.58
N GLU A 25 19.69 47.86 -3.72
CA GLU A 25 19.46 49.31 -3.66
C GLU A 25 20.76 50.11 -3.34
N VAL A 26 21.55 49.61 -2.41
CA VAL A 26 22.83 50.26 -2.04
C VAL A 26 23.82 50.18 -3.20
N THR A 27 23.88 49.09 -3.94
CA THR A 27 24.76 48.97 -5.12
C THR A 27 24.35 49.92 -6.25
N ASP A 28 23.05 50.17 -6.41
CA ASP A 28 22.52 51.11 -7.39
C ASP A 28 22.89 52.58 -7.01
N ILE A 29 22.73 52.96 -5.73
CA ILE A 29 23.12 54.27 -5.20
C ILE A 29 24.63 54.53 -5.35
N LEU A 30 25.45 53.46 -5.21
CA LEU A 30 26.91 53.55 -5.33
C LEU A 30 27.40 53.51 -6.79
N GLU A 31 26.50 53.54 -7.78
CA GLU A 31 26.78 53.41 -9.22
C GLU A 31 27.63 52.17 -9.57
N ILE A 32 27.59 51.11 -8.74
CA ILE A 32 28.26 49.87 -9.03
C ILE A 32 27.47 49.15 -10.14
N PRO A 33 28.08 48.76 -11.27
CA PRO A 33 27.35 48.13 -12.35
C PRO A 33 26.77 46.80 -11.87
N VAL A 34 25.44 46.70 -11.76
CA VAL A 34 24.72 45.53 -11.30
C VAL A 34 25.05 44.29 -12.14
N SER A 35 25.46 44.52 -13.42
CA SER A 35 25.91 43.46 -14.33
C SER A 35 27.08 42.62 -13.78
N SER A 36 27.93 43.20 -12.96
CA SER A 36 29.06 42.49 -12.33
C SER A 36 28.62 41.51 -11.25
N LEU A 37 27.43 41.70 -10.68
CA LEU A 37 26.85 40.85 -9.63
C LEU A 37 25.99 39.71 -10.18
N VAL A 38 25.56 39.79 -11.44
CA VAL A 38 24.66 38.78 -12.04
C VAL A 38 25.31 37.40 -12.07
N ALA A 39 26.58 37.30 -12.48
CA ALA A 39 27.24 36.00 -12.56
C ALA A 39 27.42 35.32 -11.19
N PRO A 40 27.96 36.00 -10.15
CA PRO A 40 27.99 35.41 -8.80
C PRO A 40 26.61 35.05 -8.23
N ALA A 41 25.62 35.93 -8.44
CA ALA A 41 24.25 35.71 -8.00
C ALA A 41 23.61 34.48 -8.67
N ALA A 42 23.85 34.28 -9.97
CA ALA A 42 23.38 33.12 -10.71
C ALA A 42 23.98 31.82 -10.16
N VAL A 43 25.27 31.81 -9.86
CA VAL A 43 25.95 30.63 -9.25
C VAL A 43 25.37 30.32 -7.87
N LEU A 44 25.19 31.34 -7.01
CA LEU A 44 24.59 31.15 -5.69
C LEU A 44 23.13 30.68 -5.80
N GLY A 45 22.36 31.27 -6.73
CA GLY A 45 20.97 30.86 -6.97
C GLY A 45 20.87 29.41 -7.45
N ALA A 46 21.75 28.99 -8.35
CA ALA A 46 21.83 27.60 -8.80
C ALA A 46 22.20 26.64 -7.64
N ALA A 47 23.19 27.01 -6.82
CA ALA A 47 23.59 26.19 -5.67
C ALA A 47 22.46 26.04 -4.64
N LEU A 48 21.74 27.13 -4.34
CA LEU A 48 20.56 27.10 -3.47
C LEU A 48 19.42 26.29 -4.08
N GLY A 49 19.17 26.43 -5.39
CA GLY A 49 18.17 25.66 -6.14
C GLY A 49 18.43 24.17 -6.09
N PHE A 50 19.67 23.72 -6.35
CA PHE A 50 20.06 22.32 -6.21
C PHE A 50 19.94 21.82 -4.76
N GLY A 51 20.30 22.66 -3.78
CA GLY A 51 20.14 22.33 -2.35
C GLY A 51 18.68 22.16 -1.93
N ALA A 52 17.75 22.93 -2.50
CA ALA A 52 16.33 22.91 -2.19
C ALA A 52 15.52 21.92 -3.08
N GLN A 53 16.10 21.37 -4.13
CA GLN A 53 15.42 20.57 -5.15
C GLN A 53 14.52 19.47 -4.56
N ARG A 54 15.02 18.73 -3.57
CA ARG A 54 14.24 17.64 -2.94
C ARG A 54 13.02 18.15 -2.18
N VAL A 55 13.14 19.30 -1.52
CA VAL A 55 12.01 19.91 -0.78
C VAL A 55 10.92 20.34 -1.76
N VAL A 56 11.29 20.95 -2.87
CA VAL A 56 10.35 21.36 -3.92
C VAL A 56 9.67 20.13 -4.54
N GLN A 57 10.43 19.07 -4.81
CA GLN A 57 9.89 17.80 -5.32
C GLN A 57 8.89 17.19 -4.33
N ASP A 58 9.21 17.13 -3.03
CA ASP A 58 8.30 16.62 -2.01
C ASP A 58 6.98 17.40 -1.98
N LEU A 59 7.05 18.73 -2.01
CA LEU A 59 5.88 19.61 -1.96
C LEU A 59 4.99 19.46 -3.21
N LEU A 60 5.57 19.42 -4.40
CA LEU A 60 4.83 19.23 -5.65
C LEU A 60 4.18 17.85 -5.70
N SER A 61 4.92 16.80 -5.36
CA SER A 61 4.37 15.44 -5.31
C SER A 61 3.22 15.35 -4.31
N GLY A 62 3.38 15.90 -3.10
CA GLY A 62 2.30 15.91 -2.09
C GLY A 62 1.08 16.71 -2.53
N PHE A 63 1.28 17.83 -3.22
CA PHE A 63 0.19 18.60 -3.80
C PHE A 63 -0.64 17.74 -4.78
N PHE A 64 0.00 17.03 -5.70
CA PHE A 64 -0.71 16.17 -6.66
C PHE A 64 -1.36 14.98 -5.98
N ILE A 65 -0.70 14.32 -5.02
CA ILE A 65 -1.29 13.21 -4.25
C ILE A 65 -2.61 13.63 -3.61
N ILE A 66 -2.65 14.81 -2.99
CA ILE A 66 -3.82 15.33 -2.28
C ILE A 66 -4.91 15.78 -3.26
N THR A 67 -4.55 16.55 -4.29
CA THR A 67 -5.53 17.13 -5.23
C THR A 67 -6.17 16.08 -6.13
N GLU A 68 -5.41 15.07 -6.55
CA GLU A 68 -5.89 13.96 -7.37
C GLU A 68 -6.54 12.86 -6.52
N LYS A 69 -6.49 12.97 -5.19
CA LYS A 69 -7.01 11.96 -4.26
C LYS A 69 -6.49 10.56 -4.59
N GLN A 70 -5.17 10.44 -4.81
CA GLN A 70 -4.56 9.15 -5.12
C GLN A 70 -4.78 8.17 -3.97
N TYR A 71 -4.62 8.65 -2.73
CA TYR A 71 -4.97 7.96 -1.48
C TYR A 71 -5.20 8.97 -0.36
N GLY A 72 -5.80 8.53 0.74
CA GLY A 72 -6.11 9.36 1.89
C GLY A 72 -6.03 8.61 3.21
N PHE A 73 -6.38 9.28 4.30
CA PHE A 73 -6.43 8.69 5.64
C PHE A 73 -7.27 7.42 5.67
N GLY A 74 -6.71 6.35 6.22
CA GLY A 74 -7.37 5.05 6.36
C GLY A 74 -7.21 4.11 5.16
N ASP A 75 -6.69 4.58 4.01
CA ASP A 75 -6.45 3.72 2.86
C ASP A 75 -5.28 2.78 3.11
N LEU A 76 -5.44 1.52 2.71
CA LEU A 76 -4.35 0.56 2.63
C LEU A 76 -3.63 0.75 1.29
N VAL A 77 -2.36 1.10 1.34
CA VAL A 77 -1.55 1.39 0.15
C VAL A 77 -0.23 0.64 0.15
N GLN A 78 0.28 0.40 -1.05
CA GLN A 78 1.66 -0.02 -1.28
C GLN A 78 2.34 1.07 -2.10
N LEU A 79 3.39 1.67 -1.55
CA LEU A 79 4.16 2.74 -2.15
C LEU A 79 5.53 2.21 -2.56
N THR A 80 5.85 2.29 -3.85
CA THR A 80 7.18 1.93 -4.36
C THR A 80 8.10 3.14 -4.25
N LEU A 81 9.19 2.99 -3.55
CA LEU A 81 10.23 4.00 -3.36
C LEU A 81 11.38 3.78 -4.37
N GLY A 82 12.11 4.84 -4.71
CA GLY A 82 13.06 4.90 -5.82
C GLY A 82 14.17 3.84 -5.94
N SER A 83 14.26 2.87 -5.03
CA SER A 83 15.25 1.79 -5.06
C SER A 83 14.68 0.39 -4.86
N SER A 84 13.50 0.11 -5.39
CA SER A 84 12.83 -1.21 -5.32
C SER A 84 12.37 -1.62 -3.92
N ASN A 85 12.28 -0.69 -2.99
CA ASN A 85 11.77 -0.95 -1.65
C ASN A 85 10.30 -0.54 -1.61
N ASP A 86 9.40 -1.51 -1.47
CA ASP A 86 7.97 -1.25 -1.33
C ASP A 86 7.63 -1.07 0.14
N ALA A 87 6.93 0.03 0.45
CA ALA A 87 6.35 0.26 1.77
C ALA A 87 4.85 0.00 1.71
N MET A 88 4.36 -0.96 2.47
CA MET A 88 2.93 -1.29 2.55
C MET A 88 2.40 -0.95 3.94
N GLY A 89 1.24 -0.30 4.00
CA GLY A 89 0.59 0.04 5.26
C GLY A 89 -0.68 0.87 5.08
N THR A 90 -1.35 1.11 6.21
CA THR A 90 -2.51 2.00 6.25
C THR A 90 -2.04 3.44 6.39
N VAL A 91 -2.59 4.33 5.56
CA VAL A 91 -2.28 5.76 5.59
C VAL A 91 -2.82 6.37 6.88
N GLU A 92 -1.93 6.93 7.70
CA GLU A 92 -2.31 7.69 8.91
C GLU A 92 -2.34 9.20 8.68
N ASP A 93 -1.51 9.69 7.78
CA ASP A 93 -1.41 11.13 7.54
C ASP A 93 -0.80 11.37 6.16
N VAL A 94 -1.32 12.36 5.46
CA VAL A 94 -0.77 12.86 4.19
C VAL A 94 -0.63 14.36 4.29
N THR A 95 0.60 14.81 4.28
CA THR A 95 0.93 16.23 4.23
C THR A 95 1.51 16.59 2.85
N LEU A 96 1.74 17.87 2.59
CA LEU A 96 2.41 18.28 1.35
C LEU A 96 3.82 17.68 1.21
N ARG A 97 4.51 17.39 2.32
CA ARG A 97 5.90 16.94 2.29
C ARG A 97 6.05 15.44 2.48
N VAL A 98 5.25 14.83 3.35
CA VAL A 98 5.41 13.43 3.74
C VAL A 98 4.08 12.72 3.80
N THR A 99 4.10 11.43 3.47
CA THR A 99 3.06 10.45 3.75
C THR A 99 3.50 9.54 4.89
N LYS A 100 2.60 9.29 5.86
CA LYS A 100 2.83 8.37 6.97
C LYS A 100 1.99 7.13 6.81
N LEU A 101 2.63 5.97 6.85
CA LEU A 101 1.99 4.66 6.78
C LEU A 101 2.23 3.87 8.05
N ARG A 102 1.19 3.22 8.56
CA ARG A 102 1.29 2.24 9.64
C ARG A 102 1.24 0.83 9.07
N THR A 103 2.25 0.04 9.39
CA THR A 103 2.30 -1.38 9.01
C THR A 103 1.32 -2.22 9.83
N SER A 104 1.09 -3.47 9.40
CA SER A 104 0.30 -4.45 10.18
C SER A 104 0.93 -4.78 11.53
N GLU A 105 2.24 -4.58 11.69
CA GLU A 105 3.01 -4.81 12.92
C GLU A 105 3.02 -3.59 13.85
N GLY A 106 2.39 -2.48 13.41
CA GLY A 106 2.27 -1.25 14.19
C GLY A 106 3.40 -0.24 13.99
N GLU A 107 4.40 -0.55 13.18
CA GLU A 107 5.49 0.35 12.84
C GLU A 107 5.01 1.49 11.92
N MET A 108 5.71 2.63 11.95
CA MET A 108 5.36 3.79 11.15
C MET A 108 6.45 4.15 10.15
N TYR A 109 6.12 4.09 8.87
CA TYR A 109 6.91 4.71 7.83
C TYR A 109 6.58 6.19 7.70
N THR A 110 7.61 7.05 7.61
CA THR A 110 7.48 8.46 7.23
C THR A 110 8.23 8.65 5.92
N ILE A 111 7.50 8.78 4.84
CA ILE A 111 8.02 8.76 3.49
C ILE A 111 7.92 10.16 2.88
N PRO A 112 9.05 10.79 2.45
CA PRO A 112 9.01 12.01 1.66
C PRO A 112 8.26 11.78 0.35
N ASN A 113 7.30 12.65 0.02
CA ASN A 113 6.41 12.42 -1.13
C ASN A 113 7.16 12.38 -2.46
N GLY A 114 8.25 13.12 -2.60
CA GLY A 114 9.10 13.12 -3.79
C GLY A 114 9.87 11.81 -4.03
N GLN A 115 9.89 10.89 -3.06
CA GLN A 115 10.50 9.57 -3.21
C GLN A 115 9.51 8.51 -3.70
N ILE A 116 8.21 8.83 -3.73
CA ILE A 116 7.16 7.92 -4.17
C ILE A 116 7.13 7.90 -5.69
N MET A 117 7.50 6.77 -6.29
CA MET A 117 7.50 6.58 -7.74
C MET A 117 6.19 5.97 -8.24
N LYS A 118 5.56 5.14 -7.44
CA LYS A 118 4.30 4.46 -7.77
C LYS A 118 3.48 4.29 -6.50
N SER A 119 2.18 4.55 -6.59
CA SER A 119 1.21 4.28 -5.55
C SER A 119 0.22 3.23 -6.04
N LEU A 120 0.02 2.17 -5.25
CA LEU A 120 -1.02 1.17 -5.43
C LEU A 120 -1.98 1.30 -4.24
N ASN A 121 -3.20 1.75 -4.50
CA ASN A 121 -4.25 1.81 -3.47
C ASN A 121 -5.04 0.50 -3.49
N LEU A 122 -4.99 -0.24 -2.37
CA LEU A 122 -5.60 -1.56 -2.22
C LEU A 122 -7.02 -1.50 -1.62
N SER A 123 -7.50 -0.31 -1.30
CA SER A 123 -8.79 -0.11 -0.63
C SER A 123 -9.63 1.03 -1.20
N LYS A 124 -9.25 1.61 -2.33
CA LYS A 124 -10.01 2.72 -2.93
C LYS A 124 -11.31 2.20 -3.52
N ASP A 125 -12.43 2.79 -3.09
CA ASP A 125 -13.80 2.52 -3.49
C ASP A 125 -14.30 1.12 -3.09
N TRP A 126 -13.56 0.07 -3.37
CA TRP A 126 -13.83 -1.31 -2.98
C TRP A 126 -12.54 -2.12 -2.97
N ALA A 127 -12.54 -3.24 -2.25
CA ALA A 127 -11.42 -4.15 -2.21
C ALA A 127 -11.83 -5.55 -2.69
N ARG A 128 -10.87 -6.33 -3.15
CA ARG A 128 -11.09 -7.70 -3.59
C ARG A 128 -10.45 -8.69 -2.62
N ALA A 129 -11.24 -9.59 -2.04
CA ALA A 129 -10.74 -10.80 -1.41
C ALA A 129 -10.54 -11.84 -2.50
N VAL A 130 -9.33 -12.40 -2.59
CA VAL A 130 -8.96 -13.49 -3.49
C VAL A 130 -8.58 -14.68 -2.64
N ILE A 131 -9.14 -15.84 -2.96
CA ILE A 131 -8.93 -17.09 -2.24
C ILE A 131 -8.61 -18.16 -3.25
N ASP A 132 -7.39 -18.67 -3.18
CA ASP A 132 -6.97 -19.82 -3.93
C ASP A 132 -7.22 -21.09 -3.07
N ILE A 133 -7.91 -22.06 -3.64
CA ILE A 133 -8.41 -23.26 -2.99
C ILE A 133 -7.70 -24.44 -3.64
N PRO A 134 -6.67 -25.00 -3.01
CA PRO A 134 -5.97 -26.16 -3.53
C PRO A 134 -6.81 -27.42 -3.29
N VAL A 135 -7.09 -28.15 -4.36
CA VAL A 135 -7.73 -29.46 -4.32
C VAL A 135 -6.85 -30.48 -5.05
N PRO A 136 -6.83 -31.76 -4.64
CA PRO A 136 -6.09 -32.79 -5.34
C PRO A 136 -6.54 -32.93 -6.82
N ALA A 137 -5.59 -33.17 -7.72
CA ALA A 137 -5.91 -33.36 -9.13
C ALA A 137 -6.83 -34.57 -9.39
N THR A 138 -6.91 -35.52 -8.42
CA THR A 138 -7.80 -36.67 -8.43
C THR A 138 -9.23 -36.36 -7.98
N ALA A 139 -9.50 -35.15 -7.46
CA ALA A 139 -10.82 -34.78 -6.98
C ALA A 139 -11.81 -34.61 -8.13
N ASP A 140 -13.08 -34.95 -7.87
CA ASP A 140 -14.17 -34.64 -8.79
C ASP A 140 -14.45 -33.15 -8.82
N LEU A 141 -13.91 -32.46 -9.83
CA LEU A 141 -14.01 -31.01 -9.97
C LEU A 141 -15.45 -30.52 -10.14
N ALA A 142 -16.36 -31.36 -10.70
CA ALA A 142 -17.77 -31.00 -10.83
C ALA A 142 -18.43 -30.94 -9.45
N LYS A 143 -18.13 -31.91 -8.57
CA LYS A 143 -18.59 -31.92 -7.20
C LYS A 143 -17.98 -30.76 -6.37
N VAL A 144 -16.70 -30.44 -6.60
CA VAL A 144 -16.04 -29.30 -5.96
C VAL A 144 -16.73 -27.98 -6.35
N ASP A 145 -17.02 -27.81 -7.64
CA ASP A 145 -17.72 -26.60 -8.16
C ASP A 145 -19.10 -26.43 -7.51
N GLU A 146 -19.89 -27.50 -7.40
CA GLU A 146 -21.19 -27.48 -6.73
C GLU A 146 -21.08 -27.08 -5.26
N VAL A 147 -20.13 -27.69 -4.53
CA VAL A 147 -19.90 -27.40 -3.10
C VAL A 147 -19.46 -25.94 -2.89
N LEU A 148 -18.54 -25.45 -3.72
CA LEU A 148 -18.04 -24.07 -3.63
C LEU A 148 -19.11 -23.06 -4.08
N GLY A 149 -19.96 -23.41 -5.05
CA GLY A 149 -21.15 -22.65 -5.41
C GLY A 149 -22.10 -22.48 -4.23
N GLY A 150 -22.33 -23.56 -3.46
CA GLY A 150 -23.08 -23.50 -2.21
C GLY A 150 -22.46 -22.59 -1.15
N VAL A 151 -21.13 -22.59 -1.05
CA VAL A 151 -20.42 -21.65 -0.13
C VAL A 151 -20.63 -20.20 -0.56
N CYS A 152 -20.58 -19.91 -1.86
CA CYS A 152 -20.83 -18.56 -2.37
C CYS A 152 -22.22 -18.04 -1.98
N ALA A 153 -23.25 -18.90 -2.07
CA ALA A 153 -24.61 -18.55 -1.66
C ALA A 153 -24.72 -18.38 -0.14
N ALA A 154 -24.18 -19.33 0.64
CA ALA A 154 -24.21 -19.30 2.09
C ALA A 154 -23.44 -18.09 2.69
N ALA A 155 -22.45 -17.57 1.98
CA ALA A 155 -21.68 -16.41 2.45
C ALA A 155 -22.53 -15.14 2.61
N LEU A 156 -23.62 -14.99 1.86
CA LEU A 156 -24.55 -13.87 2.01
C LEU A 156 -25.53 -14.08 3.17
N GLU A 157 -25.74 -15.31 3.60
CA GLU A 157 -26.62 -15.64 4.73
C GLU A 157 -25.88 -15.49 6.07
N ASP A 158 -24.54 -15.47 6.05
CA ASP A 158 -23.71 -15.22 7.24
C ASP A 158 -23.77 -13.71 7.60
N PRO A 159 -24.33 -13.34 8.77
CA PRO A 159 -24.45 -11.94 9.17
C PRO A 159 -23.10 -11.22 9.24
N GLY A 160 -22.05 -11.94 9.62
CA GLY A 160 -20.71 -11.38 9.76
C GLY A 160 -19.97 -11.19 8.42
N LEU A 161 -20.45 -11.81 7.34
CA LEU A 161 -19.93 -11.62 5.98
C LEU A 161 -20.80 -10.67 5.17
N ASN A 162 -22.10 -10.75 5.29
CA ASN A 162 -23.05 -9.95 4.52
C ASN A 162 -22.81 -8.43 4.66
N GLU A 163 -22.50 -7.97 5.87
CA GLU A 163 -22.18 -6.55 6.13
C GLU A 163 -20.86 -6.09 5.48
N LEU A 164 -19.97 -7.01 5.15
CA LEU A 164 -18.65 -6.71 4.59
C LEU A 164 -18.55 -6.95 3.09
N LEU A 165 -19.47 -7.72 2.52
CA LEU A 165 -19.54 -8.05 1.11
C LEU A 165 -20.34 -6.99 0.34
N LEU A 166 -19.87 -6.62 -0.83
CA LEU A 166 -20.58 -5.74 -1.76
C LEU A 166 -21.43 -6.52 -2.78
N ASP A 167 -21.05 -7.77 -3.03
CA ASP A 167 -21.78 -8.69 -3.90
C ASP A 167 -21.51 -10.14 -3.49
N THR A 168 -22.24 -11.09 -4.10
CA THR A 168 -22.03 -12.52 -3.90
C THR A 168 -20.63 -12.94 -4.34
N PRO A 169 -19.86 -13.67 -3.52
CA PRO A 169 -18.61 -14.28 -3.94
C PRO A 169 -18.81 -15.12 -5.22
N LYS A 170 -17.81 -15.09 -6.09
CA LYS A 170 -17.86 -15.81 -7.37
C LYS A 170 -16.70 -16.77 -7.49
N LEU A 171 -16.99 -17.99 -7.91
CA LEU A 171 -15.97 -18.92 -8.32
C LEU A 171 -15.52 -18.56 -9.74
N MET A 172 -14.21 -18.34 -9.92
CA MET A 172 -13.62 -17.97 -11.21
C MET A 172 -13.22 -19.21 -12.03
N GLY A 173 -13.19 -20.38 -11.40
CA GLY A 173 -12.74 -21.63 -12.00
C GLY A 173 -11.29 -21.95 -11.63
N ILE A 174 -10.63 -22.73 -12.49
CA ILE A 174 -9.25 -23.17 -12.30
C ILE A 174 -8.29 -22.03 -12.63
N GLU A 175 -7.46 -21.69 -11.68
CA GLU A 175 -6.41 -20.65 -11.84
C GLU A 175 -5.09 -21.26 -12.30
N SER A 176 -4.70 -22.39 -11.68
CA SER A 176 -3.48 -23.11 -12.05
C SER A 176 -3.63 -24.60 -11.81
N ILE A 177 -2.86 -25.39 -12.54
CA ILE A 177 -2.74 -26.83 -12.39
C ILE A 177 -1.29 -27.13 -12.10
N GLU A 178 -1.03 -27.75 -10.96
CA GLU A 178 0.27 -28.27 -10.55
C GLU A 178 0.28 -29.80 -10.65
N LEU A 179 1.40 -30.45 -10.32
CA LEU A 179 1.57 -31.88 -10.56
C LEU A 179 0.44 -32.72 -9.92
N ASP A 180 0.11 -32.43 -8.66
CA ASP A 180 -0.87 -33.19 -7.86
C ASP A 180 -2.01 -32.32 -7.34
N THR A 181 -2.07 -31.04 -7.74
CA THR A 181 -3.00 -30.07 -7.18
C THR A 181 -3.59 -29.18 -8.27
N VAL A 182 -4.88 -28.93 -8.17
CA VAL A 182 -5.61 -27.95 -8.98
C VAL A 182 -6.01 -26.79 -8.05
N ASN A 183 -5.61 -25.60 -8.38
CA ASN A 183 -5.97 -24.39 -7.63
C ASN A 183 -7.21 -23.75 -8.25
N LEU A 184 -8.30 -23.72 -7.51
CA LEU A 184 -9.52 -23.00 -7.88
C LEU A 184 -9.48 -21.62 -7.23
N ARG A 185 -9.95 -20.61 -7.96
CA ARG A 185 -9.99 -19.24 -7.44
C ARG A 185 -11.40 -18.76 -7.17
N MET A 186 -11.62 -18.32 -5.95
CA MET A 186 -12.83 -17.64 -5.53
C MET A 186 -12.51 -16.16 -5.27
N VAL A 187 -13.37 -15.24 -5.72
CA VAL A 187 -13.23 -13.82 -5.53
C VAL A 187 -14.48 -13.23 -4.92
N ALA A 188 -14.30 -12.23 -4.03
CA ALA A 188 -15.38 -11.48 -3.45
C ALA A 188 -15.04 -9.99 -3.44
N ARG A 189 -16.00 -9.12 -3.77
CA ARG A 189 -15.88 -7.67 -3.59
C ARG A 189 -16.31 -7.31 -2.19
N THR A 190 -15.50 -6.51 -1.53
CA THR A 190 -15.67 -6.17 -0.11
C THR A 190 -15.60 -4.68 0.09
N LEU A 191 -16.08 -4.23 1.24
CA LEU A 191 -15.80 -2.87 1.71
C LEU A 191 -14.28 -2.63 1.78
N PRO A 192 -13.83 -1.37 1.57
CA PRO A 192 -12.43 -0.98 1.67
C PRO A 192 -11.78 -1.46 2.97
N GLY A 193 -10.57 -2.04 2.88
CA GLY A 193 -9.81 -2.53 4.03
C GLY A 193 -10.32 -3.84 4.66
N LYS A 194 -11.43 -4.42 4.18
CA LYS A 194 -12.04 -5.64 4.74
C LYS A 194 -11.70 -6.92 4.00
N GLN A 195 -10.94 -6.85 2.91
CA GLN A 195 -10.57 -7.99 2.07
C GLN A 195 -9.86 -9.12 2.83
N PHE A 196 -9.04 -8.80 3.81
CA PHE A 196 -8.32 -9.82 4.59
C PHE A 196 -9.24 -10.53 5.60
N GLU A 197 -10.15 -9.77 6.23
CA GLU A 197 -11.15 -10.33 7.17
C GLU A 197 -12.10 -11.26 6.43
N VAL A 198 -12.67 -10.78 5.33
CA VAL A 198 -13.56 -11.57 4.45
C VAL A 198 -12.84 -12.80 3.91
N GLY A 199 -11.58 -12.64 3.44
CA GLY A 199 -10.79 -13.75 2.94
C GLY A 199 -10.57 -14.84 3.99
N ARG A 200 -10.31 -14.49 5.26
CA ARG A 200 -10.19 -15.48 6.34
C ARG A 200 -11.51 -16.21 6.62
N LYS A 201 -12.62 -15.48 6.71
CA LYS A 201 -13.96 -16.08 6.96
C LYS A 201 -14.39 -17.00 5.82
N LEU A 202 -14.20 -16.57 4.57
CA LEU A 202 -14.52 -17.40 3.41
C LEU A 202 -13.67 -18.67 3.35
N ARG A 203 -12.36 -18.60 3.67
CA ARG A 203 -11.52 -19.82 3.76
C ARG A 203 -12.05 -20.81 4.79
N LEU A 204 -12.50 -20.34 5.94
CA LEU A 204 -13.11 -21.21 6.96
C LEU A 204 -14.37 -21.89 6.42
N LEU A 205 -15.25 -21.15 5.73
CA LEU A 205 -16.46 -21.74 5.12
C LEU A 205 -16.12 -22.76 4.05
N VAL A 206 -15.14 -22.46 3.20
CA VAL A 206 -14.64 -23.36 2.14
C VAL A 206 -14.13 -24.66 2.75
N VAL A 207 -13.21 -24.58 3.72
CA VAL A 207 -12.64 -25.77 4.37
C VAL A 207 -13.72 -26.61 5.04
N ALA A 208 -14.65 -25.98 5.77
CA ALA A 208 -15.75 -26.68 6.41
C ALA A 208 -16.72 -27.34 5.40
N ALA A 209 -16.95 -26.73 4.23
CA ALA A 209 -17.81 -27.27 3.19
C ALA A 209 -17.14 -28.47 2.47
N LEU A 210 -15.86 -28.34 2.11
CA LEU A 210 -15.10 -29.42 1.46
C LEU A 210 -14.98 -30.62 2.40
N ALA A 211 -14.68 -30.41 3.68
CA ALA A 211 -14.61 -31.50 4.67
C ALA A 211 -15.97 -32.23 4.81
N ARG A 212 -17.09 -31.49 4.87
CA ARG A 212 -18.45 -32.11 4.91
C ARG A 212 -18.78 -32.92 3.65
N ALA A 213 -18.26 -32.49 2.49
CA ALA A 213 -18.44 -33.21 1.23
C ALA A 213 -17.49 -34.39 1.06
N GLY A 214 -16.57 -34.63 2.01
CA GLY A 214 -15.55 -35.68 1.96
C GLY A 214 -14.49 -35.43 0.87
N ILE A 215 -14.27 -34.17 0.51
CA ILE A 215 -13.23 -33.76 -0.42
C ILE A 215 -12.00 -33.37 0.41
N ALA A 216 -10.90 -34.17 0.25
CA ALA A 216 -9.63 -33.84 0.89
C ALA A 216 -9.10 -32.51 0.35
N THR A 217 -8.55 -31.67 1.21
CA THR A 217 -7.70 -30.56 0.77
C THR A 217 -6.27 -31.07 0.64
N ALA A 218 -5.45 -30.42 -0.19
CA ALA A 218 -4.05 -30.82 -0.39
C ALA A 218 -3.22 -30.93 0.92
N ALA A 219 -3.71 -30.35 2.01
CA ALA A 219 -3.11 -30.46 3.34
C ALA A 219 -3.35 -31.84 4.01
N ASP A 220 -4.41 -32.56 3.63
CA ASP A 220 -4.76 -33.85 4.23
C ASP A 220 -3.97 -35.02 3.60
N GLU A 221 -3.36 -34.81 2.45
CA GLU A 221 -2.55 -35.84 1.74
C GLU A 221 -1.05 -35.76 2.07
N ALA A 222 -0.60 -34.85 2.90
CA ALA A 222 0.78 -34.87 3.36
C ALA A 222 1.02 -36.20 4.11
N PRO A 223 1.85 -37.11 3.59
CA PRO A 223 2.14 -38.36 4.28
C PRO A 223 2.74 -37.97 5.62
N LEU A 224 2.12 -38.39 6.72
CA LEU A 224 2.78 -38.47 8.01
C LEU A 224 4.07 -39.23 7.76
N LEU A 225 5.19 -38.53 7.61
CA LEU A 225 6.51 -39.18 7.54
C LEU A 225 6.60 -40.09 8.76
N GLY A 226 6.39 -41.37 8.50
CA GLY A 226 6.42 -42.39 9.51
C GLY A 226 7.72 -42.34 10.23
N VAL A 227 7.68 -41.96 11.50
CA VAL A 227 8.72 -42.27 12.45
C VAL A 227 8.76 -43.80 12.55
N ALA A 228 9.66 -44.39 11.79
CA ALA A 228 9.98 -45.81 11.95
C ALA A 228 10.43 -46.02 13.41
N PRO A 229 9.84 -46.96 14.19
CA PRO A 229 10.32 -47.24 15.52
C PRO A 229 11.73 -47.84 15.39
N GLY A 230 12.72 -47.03 15.86
CA GLY A 230 14.11 -47.47 15.92
C GLY A 230 14.23 -48.75 16.74
N THR A 231 14.64 -49.81 16.11
CA THR A 231 15.15 -51.02 16.77
C THR A 231 16.41 -50.69 17.53
N VAL A 232 16.26 -50.60 18.85
CA VAL A 232 17.39 -50.66 19.79
C VAL A 232 18.02 -52.04 19.70
N LYS A 233 19.30 -52.13 19.35
CA LYS A 233 20.20 -53.20 19.73
C LYS A 233 21.37 -52.61 20.49
#